data_d7ea23c7a36228cbaf418c84fdb9b126
#
_entry.id   d7ea23c7a36228cbaf418c84fdb9b126
#
_cell.length_a   1.000
_cell.length_b   1.000
_cell.length_c   1.000
_cell.angle_alpha   90.00
_cell.angle_beta   90.00
_cell.angle_gamma   90.00
#
_symmetry.space_group_name_H-M   'P 1'
#
loop_
_entity.id
_entity.type
_entity.pdbx_description
1 polymer ?
#
loop_
_entity_poly.entity_id
_entity_poly.type
_entity_poly.pdbx_seq_one_letter_code
_entity_poly.pdbx_strand_id
1 'polypeptide(L)'
;FIILEQQMDVGDYIRLLALNIEGTVTSVGLRTTQIKAVDGTVHFIPNRNITTISNLSRANMQVLIDVRINPEEGYEKICEVITEVNETLKEKYIESIQTGPDIFGMVDLGNGNFAVRTTMYVLNGKQFAVKEEFLAQYIKALTEAGFTIPNTPIIAK
;
A
#
# COMPACT_ATOMS: atom_id res chain seq x y z
N PHE A 1 29.96 18.30 -5.37
CA PHE A 1 29.91 16.89 -5.71
C PHE A 1 29.02 16.15 -4.69
N ILE A 2 28.03 15.45 -5.17
CA ILE A 2 27.07 14.76 -4.33
C ILE A 2 27.24 13.25 -4.48
N ILE A 3 27.40 12.55 -3.36
CA ILE A 3 27.46 11.09 -3.36
C ILE A 3 26.04 10.58 -3.22
N LEU A 4 25.44 10.17 -4.32
CA LEU A 4 24.03 9.77 -4.35
C LEU A 4 23.80 8.31 -3.98
N GLU A 5 24.79 7.44 -4.11
CA GLU A 5 24.66 6.01 -3.87
C GLU A 5 24.19 5.66 -2.45
N GLN A 6 24.46 6.56 -1.49
CA GLN A 6 24.04 6.34 -0.11
C GLN A 6 22.63 6.83 0.17
N GLN A 7 22.08 7.64 -0.75
CA GLN A 7 20.76 8.26 -0.57
C GLN A 7 19.70 7.66 -1.47
N MET A 8 20.10 7.15 -2.61
CA MET A 8 19.18 6.51 -3.55
C MET A 8 19.93 5.58 -4.48
N ASP A 9 19.22 4.54 -4.91
CA ASP A 9 19.71 3.55 -5.87
C ASP A 9 18.71 3.38 -7.00
N VAL A 10 19.15 2.79 -8.10
CA VAL A 10 18.25 2.44 -9.20
C VAL A 10 17.16 1.53 -8.67
N GLY A 11 15.92 1.88 -8.98
CA GLY A 11 14.76 1.15 -8.49
C GLY A 11 14.06 1.80 -7.30
N ASP A 12 14.72 2.75 -6.62
CA ASP A 12 14.11 3.46 -5.50
C ASP A 12 13.05 4.44 -5.99
N TYR A 13 11.99 4.58 -5.21
CA TYR A 13 10.99 5.60 -5.44
C TYR A 13 11.31 6.80 -4.57
N ILE A 14 11.58 7.94 -5.19
CA ILE A 14 12.05 9.13 -4.48
C ILE A 14 11.21 10.36 -4.83
N ARG A 15 11.33 11.36 -3.97
CA ARG A 15 10.76 12.68 -4.21
C ARG A 15 11.84 13.72 -4.06
N LEU A 16 11.98 14.59 -5.05
CA LEU A 16 12.88 15.72 -5.02
C LEU A 16 12.07 16.97 -4.69
N LEU A 17 12.14 17.40 -3.44
CA LEU A 17 11.27 18.47 -2.94
C LEU A 17 11.51 19.80 -3.63
N ALA A 18 12.79 20.14 -3.87
CA ALA A 18 13.13 21.42 -4.46
C ALA A 18 12.63 21.57 -5.90
N LEU A 19 12.54 20.44 -6.62
CA LEU A 19 12.11 20.41 -8.02
C LEU A 19 10.69 19.96 -8.19
N ASN A 20 10.05 19.50 -7.12
CA ASN A 20 8.70 18.94 -7.13
C ASN A 20 8.57 17.77 -8.12
N ILE A 21 9.58 16.90 -8.15
CA ILE A 21 9.61 15.73 -9.01
C ILE A 21 9.57 14.48 -8.15
N GLU A 22 8.76 13.53 -8.55
CA GLU A 22 8.60 12.28 -7.83
C GLU A 22 8.55 11.12 -8.82
N GLY A 23 9.23 10.03 -8.51
CA GLY A 23 9.21 8.85 -9.36
C GLY A 23 10.26 7.83 -8.98
N THR A 24 10.41 6.83 -9.86
CA THR A 24 11.36 5.73 -9.67
C THR A 24 12.69 6.08 -10.35
N VAL A 25 13.78 5.89 -9.63
CA VAL A 25 15.13 6.12 -10.19
C VAL A 25 15.41 5.02 -11.20
N THR A 26 15.66 5.39 -12.44
CA THR A 26 15.98 4.44 -13.51
C THR A 26 17.46 4.41 -13.84
N SER A 27 18.19 5.50 -13.55
CA SER A 27 19.61 5.55 -13.81
C SER A 27 20.27 6.63 -12.94
N VAL A 28 21.42 6.32 -12.38
CA VAL A 28 22.23 7.29 -11.63
C VAL A 28 23.58 7.38 -12.32
N GLY A 29 23.79 8.47 -13.03
CA GLY A 29 25.06 8.72 -13.71
C GLY A 29 25.95 9.66 -12.93
N LEU A 30 27.12 9.96 -13.49
CA LEU A 30 28.06 10.86 -12.84
C LEU A 30 27.55 12.31 -12.79
N ARG A 31 26.76 12.71 -13.75
CA ARG A 31 26.28 14.08 -13.86
C ARG A 31 24.76 14.20 -13.87
N THR A 32 24.08 13.16 -14.27
CA THR A 32 22.63 13.20 -14.47
C THR A 32 21.96 11.97 -13.89
N THR A 33 20.85 12.19 -13.22
CA THR A 33 19.99 11.12 -12.70
C THR A 33 18.70 11.12 -13.50
N GLN A 34 18.21 9.92 -13.84
CA GLN A 34 16.95 9.75 -14.55
C GLN A 34 15.89 9.21 -13.60
N ILE A 35 14.74 9.85 -13.60
CA ILE A 35 13.61 9.47 -12.77
C ILE A 35 12.39 9.31 -13.65
N LYS A 36 11.72 8.15 -13.54
CA LYS A 36 10.50 7.89 -14.29
C LYS A 36 9.30 8.09 -13.39
N ALA A 37 8.47 9.06 -13.73
CA ALA A 37 7.25 9.36 -12.99
C ALA A 37 6.18 8.30 -13.24
N VAL A 38 5.15 8.30 -12.41
CA VAL A 38 4.04 7.34 -12.49
C VAL A 38 3.33 7.41 -13.84
N ASP A 39 3.25 8.60 -14.43
CA ASP A 39 2.61 8.80 -15.74
C ASP A 39 3.50 8.40 -16.92
N GLY A 40 4.71 7.91 -16.65
CA GLY A 40 5.65 7.50 -17.69
C GLY A 40 6.64 8.56 -18.12
N THR A 41 6.51 9.77 -17.62
CA THR A 41 7.44 10.87 -17.95
C THR A 41 8.82 10.56 -17.38
N VAL A 42 9.86 10.71 -18.19
CA VAL A 42 11.24 10.53 -17.73
C VAL A 42 11.87 11.90 -17.54
N HIS A 43 12.35 12.13 -16.32
CA HIS A 43 13.04 13.39 -15.97
C HIS A 43 14.54 13.17 -15.96
N PHE A 44 15.27 14.04 -16.64
CA PHE A 44 16.72 14.02 -16.65
C PHE A 44 17.20 15.19 -15.79
N ILE A 45 17.75 14.89 -14.63
CA ILE A 45 18.03 15.91 -13.63
C ILE A 45 19.54 15.98 -13.40
N PRO A 46 20.16 17.16 -13.61
CA PRO A 46 21.57 17.32 -13.25
C PRO A 46 21.76 17.04 -11.77
N ASN A 47 22.75 16.22 -11.43
CA ASN A 47 22.98 15.84 -10.03
C ASN A 47 23.19 17.04 -9.11
N ARG A 48 23.78 18.12 -9.62
CA ARG A 48 24.00 19.33 -8.84
C ARG A 48 22.69 20.01 -8.40
N ASN A 49 21.58 19.71 -9.06
CA ASN A 49 20.27 20.27 -8.72
C ASN A 49 19.52 19.42 -7.70
N ILE A 50 20.09 18.28 -7.31
CA ILE A 50 19.47 17.39 -6.32
C ILE A 50 19.99 17.80 -4.95
N THR A 51 19.18 18.52 -4.20
CA THR A 51 19.58 19.05 -2.89
C THR A 51 18.90 18.39 -1.73
N THR A 52 17.65 17.98 -1.90
CA THR A 52 16.89 17.32 -0.85
C THR A 52 16.16 16.12 -1.45
N ILE A 53 16.41 14.95 -0.87
CA ILE A 53 15.84 13.70 -1.35
C ILE A 53 15.00 13.08 -0.23
N SER A 54 13.74 12.75 -0.56
CA SER A 54 12.92 11.90 0.29
C SER A 54 12.85 10.53 -0.37
N ASN A 55 13.51 9.55 0.23
CA ASN A 55 13.53 8.20 -0.33
C ASN A 55 12.40 7.39 0.27
N LEU A 56 11.32 7.28 -0.49
CA LEU A 56 10.09 6.62 -0.03
C LEU A 56 10.20 5.10 -0.05
N SER A 57 11.15 4.55 -0.82
CA SER A 57 11.39 3.10 -0.84
C SER A 57 11.96 2.57 0.46
N ARG A 58 12.60 3.43 1.24
CA ARG A 58 13.20 3.03 2.51
C ARG A 58 12.27 3.24 3.68
N ALA A 59 11.12 3.85 3.42
CA ALA A 59 10.08 4.03 4.41
C ALA A 59 9.04 2.92 4.26
N ASN A 60 8.43 2.55 5.39
CA ASN A 60 7.32 1.61 5.34
C ASN A 60 6.07 2.34 4.86
N MET A 61 5.31 1.68 4.02
CA MET A 61 4.06 2.21 3.49
C MET A 61 2.89 1.65 4.27
N GLN A 62 1.99 2.51 4.70
CA GLN A 62 0.77 2.07 5.35
C GLN A 62 -0.21 1.54 4.31
N VAL A 63 -0.74 0.36 4.57
CA VAL A 63 -1.77 -0.26 3.73
C VAL A 63 -3.06 -0.33 4.53
N LEU A 64 -4.13 0.22 3.95
CA LEU A 64 -5.46 0.15 4.51
C LEU A 64 -6.31 -0.74 3.61
N ILE A 65 -6.87 -1.79 4.18
CA ILE A 65 -7.68 -2.73 3.42
C ILE A 65 -9.08 -2.75 4.03
N ASP A 66 -10.05 -2.30 3.25
CA ASP A 66 -11.43 -2.27 3.67
C ASP A 66 -12.20 -3.36 2.92
N VAL A 67 -12.76 -4.30 3.66
CA VAL A 67 -13.64 -5.30 3.08
C VAL A 67 -15.07 -5.00 3.52
N ARG A 68 -15.96 -4.86 2.54
CA ARG A 68 -17.36 -4.52 2.82
C ARG A 68 -18.07 -5.69 3.47
N ILE A 69 -18.85 -5.39 4.48
CA ILE A 69 -19.55 -6.39 5.26
C ILE A 69 -20.99 -5.97 5.53
N ASN A 70 -21.80 -6.95 5.94
CA ASN A 70 -23.10 -6.70 6.54
C ASN A 70 -22.96 -6.97 8.05
N PRO A 71 -22.91 -5.92 8.90
CA PRO A 71 -22.71 -6.14 10.33
C PRO A 71 -23.78 -7.00 10.99
N GLU A 72 -24.96 -7.05 10.38
CA GLU A 72 -26.07 -7.86 10.88
C GLU A 72 -25.78 -9.36 10.87
N GLU A 73 -24.82 -9.78 10.06
CA GLU A 73 -24.45 -11.20 9.97
C GLU A 73 -23.49 -11.63 11.08
N GLY A 74 -23.01 -10.71 11.89
CA GLY A 74 -22.15 -11.00 13.04
C GLY A 74 -20.74 -10.47 12.88
N TYR A 75 -20.55 -9.24 13.32
CA TYR A 75 -19.25 -8.57 13.23
C TYR A 75 -18.11 -9.39 13.86
N GLU A 76 -18.36 -9.99 15.03
CA GLU A 76 -17.31 -10.74 15.73
C GLU A 76 -16.85 -11.96 14.93
N LYS A 77 -17.79 -12.67 14.31
CA LYS A 77 -17.46 -13.82 13.49
C LYS A 77 -16.72 -13.42 12.22
N ILE A 78 -17.11 -12.29 11.65
CA ILE A 78 -16.41 -11.73 10.49
C ILE A 78 -14.95 -11.42 10.85
N CYS A 79 -14.74 -10.81 12.01
CA CYS A 79 -13.39 -10.51 12.48
C CYS A 79 -12.56 -11.76 12.72
N GLU A 80 -13.16 -12.84 13.20
CA GLU A 80 -12.47 -14.11 13.37
C GLU A 80 -11.99 -14.66 12.05
N VAL A 81 -12.81 -14.61 11.01
CA VAL A 81 -12.44 -15.06 9.67
C VAL A 81 -11.30 -14.21 9.12
N ILE A 82 -11.41 -12.90 9.29
CA ILE A 82 -10.37 -11.98 8.82
C ILE A 82 -9.05 -12.21 9.55
N THR A 83 -9.10 -12.47 10.85
CA THR A 83 -7.92 -12.75 11.65
C THR A 83 -7.20 -14.02 11.15
N GLU A 84 -7.95 -15.06 10.82
CA GLU A 84 -7.36 -16.29 10.28
C GLU A 84 -6.65 -16.03 8.95
N VAL A 85 -7.27 -15.24 8.07
CA VAL A 85 -6.66 -14.86 6.81
C VAL A 85 -5.38 -14.05 7.05
N ASN A 86 -5.43 -13.12 8.01
CA ASN A 86 -4.28 -12.29 8.35
C ASN A 86 -3.10 -13.16 8.80
N GLU A 87 -3.35 -14.13 9.63
CA GLU A 87 -2.27 -15.00 10.12
C GLU A 87 -1.66 -15.83 9.01
N THR A 88 -2.49 -16.36 8.12
CA THR A 88 -2.01 -17.15 6.99
C THR A 88 -1.18 -16.31 6.03
N LEU A 89 -1.67 -15.12 5.68
CA LEU A 89 -0.98 -14.27 4.72
C LEU A 89 0.22 -13.55 5.34
N LYS A 90 0.19 -13.33 6.64
CA LYS A 90 1.34 -12.75 7.34
C LYS A 90 2.58 -13.62 7.16
N GLU A 91 2.40 -14.95 7.25
CA GLU A 91 3.51 -15.87 7.03
C GLU A 91 3.97 -15.86 5.57
N LYS A 92 3.02 -15.80 4.64
CA LYS A 92 3.34 -15.78 3.21
C LYS A 92 4.14 -14.54 2.81
N TYR A 93 3.82 -13.39 3.41
CA TYR A 93 4.45 -12.11 3.09
C TYR A 93 5.35 -11.60 4.21
N ILE A 94 5.93 -12.51 4.98
CA ILE A 94 6.69 -12.12 6.17
C ILE A 94 7.87 -11.18 5.85
N GLU A 95 8.44 -11.30 4.67
CA GLU A 95 9.55 -10.44 4.25
C GLU A 95 9.09 -9.05 3.81
N SER A 96 7.82 -8.92 3.43
CA SER A 96 7.25 -7.66 2.95
C SER A 96 6.55 -6.88 4.04
N ILE A 97 5.91 -7.57 4.98
CA ILE A 97 5.14 -6.92 6.05
C ILE A 97 6.06 -6.59 7.21
N GLN A 98 6.12 -5.30 7.55
CA GLN A 98 6.94 -4.82 8.65
C GLN A 98 6.17 -4.79 9.97
N THR A 99 4.89 -4.42 9.92
CA THR A 99 4.03 -4.34 11.10
C THR A 99 2.62 -4.73 10.70
N GLY A 100 1.95 -5.46 11.56
CA GLY A 100 0.59 -5.95 11.30
C GLY A 100 0.59 -7.28 10.60
N PRO A 101 -0.50 -7.65 9.97
CA PRO A 101 -1.77 -6.94 9.85
C PRO A 101 -2.58 -6.91 11.15
N ASP A 102 -3.21 -5.78 11.41
CA ASP A 102 -4.07 -5.60 12.57
C ASP A 102 -5.44 -5.10 12.13
N ILE A 103 -6.49 -5.61 12.78
CA ILE A 103 -7.83 -5.14 12.50
C ILE A 103 -8.00 -3.79 13.17
N PHE A 104 -8.23 -2.75 12.38
CA PHE A 104 -8.49 -1.42 12.89
C PHE A 104 -9.89 -1.34 13.52
N GLY A 105 -10.86 -1.97 12.87
CA GLY A 105 -12.24 -1.97 13.31
C GLY A 105 -13.20 -1.78 12.17
N MET A 106 -14.46 -1.52 12.51
CA MET A 106 -15.49 -1.27 11.53
C MET A 106 -15.52 0.20 11.16
N VAL A 107 -15.58 0.48 9.87
CA VAL A 107 -15.66 1.86 9.36
C VAL A 107 -16.96 2.05 8.60
N ASP A 108 -17.51 3.25 8.71
CA ASP A 108 -18.73 3.63 8.00
C ASP A 108 -18.34 4.24 6.66
N LEU A 109 -18.78 3.60 5.58
CA LEU A 109 -18.52 4.08 4.24
C LEU A 109 -19.61 5.02 3.73
N GLY A 110 -20.61 5.28 4.55
CA GLY A 110 -21.73 6.12 4.19
C GLY A 110 -22.88 5.33 3.56
N ASN A 111 -24.05 5.92 3.56
CA ASN A 111 -25.24 5.35 2.92
C ASN A 111 -25.60 3.95 3.43
N GLY A 112 -25.31 3.69 4.72
CA GLY A 112 -25.60 2.39 5.32
C GLY A 112 -24.61 1.30 4.99
N ASN A 113 -23.48 1.65 4.39
CA ASN A 113 -22.44 0.69 4.04
C ASN A 113 -21.35 0.69 5.09
N PHE A 114 -20.87 -0.50 5.43
CA PHE A 114 -19.83 -0.69 6.44
C PHE A 114 -18.74 -1.61 5.92
N ALA A 115 -17.55 -1.45 6.46
CA ALA A 115 -16.42 -2.29 6.12
C ALA A 115 -15.59 -2.58 7.37
N VAL A 116 -14.88 -3.70 7.35
CA VAL A 116 -13.84 -3.96 8.34
C VAL A 116 -12.54 -3.48 7.73
N ARG A 117 -11.82 -2.65 8.47
CA ARG A 117 -10.54 -2.11 8.03
C ARG A 117 -9.40 -2.86 8.70
N THR A 118 -8.46 -3.31 7.89
CA THR A 118 -7.20 -3.88 8.35
C THR A 118 -6.09 -2.91 7.99
N THR A 119 -5.16 -2.69 8.91
CA THR A 119 -4.03 -1.80 8.69
C THR A 119 -2.74 -2.58 8.84
N MET A 120 -1.74 -2.21 8.05
CA MET A 120 -0.41 -2.77 8.17
C MET A 120 0.60 -1.84 7.53
N TYR A 121 1.87 -2.07 7.84
CA TYR A 121 2.97 -1.36 7.20
C TYR A 121 3.80 -2.36 6.42
N VAL A 122 4.05 -2.07 5.16
CA VAL A 122 4.81 -2.93 4.27
C VAL A 122 5.94 -2.15 3.61
N LEU A 123 6.90 -2.86 3.06
CA LEU A 123 7.97 -2.23 2.30
C LEU A 123 7.38 -1.55 1.06
N ASN A 124 7.85 -0.33 0.79
CA ASN A 124 7.38 0.40 -0.37
C ASN A 124 7.68 -0.40 -1.65
N GLY A 125 6.69 -0.45 -2.52
CA GLY A 125 6.74 -1.27 -3.72
C GLY A 125 5.96 -2.56 -3.59
N LYS A 126 5.63 -2.97 -2.35
CA LYS A 126 4.87 -4.20 -2.10
C LYS A 126 3.41 -3.92 -1.75
N GLN A 127 3.05 -2.67 -1.52
CA GLN A 127 1.72 -2.31 -1.02
C GLN A 127 0.59 -2.75 -1.95
N PHE A 128 0.78 -2.65 -3.26
CA PHE A 128 -0.30 -3.00 -4.19
C PHE A 128 -0.53 -4.50 -4.24
N ALA A 129 0.53 -5.29 -4.33
CA ALA A 129 0.41 -6.74 -4.36
C ALA A 129 -0.17 -7.29 -3.05
N VAL A 130 0.29 -6.78 -1.93
CA VAL A 130 -0.20 -7.19 -0.60
C VAL A 130 -1.68 -6.84 -0.45
N LYS A 131 -2.05 -5.60 -0.80
CA LYS A 131 -3.44 -5.16 -0.66
C LYS A 131 -4.38 -6.01 -1.52
N GLU A 132 -4.00 -6.27 -2.76
CA GLU A 132 -4.81 -7.05 -3.68
C GLU A 132 -5.01 -8.49 -3.18
N GLU A 133 -3.93 -9.14 -2.75
CA GLU A 133 -4.00 -10.50 -2.26
C GLU A 133 -4.83 -10.60 -0.97
N PHE A 134 -4.60 -9.70 -0.02
CA PHE A 134 -5.36 -9.72 1.23
C PHE A 134 -6.84 -9.51 0.99
N LEU A 135 -7.19 -8.53 0.15
CA LEU A 135 -8.60 -8.25 -0.14
C LEU A 135 -9.27 -9.45 -0.81
N ALA A 136 -8.61 -10.06 -1.78
CA ALA A 136 -9.13 -11.23 -2.47
C ALA A 136 -9.36 -12.39 -1.50
N GLN A 137 -8.41 -12.63 -0.59
CA GLN A 137 -8.54 -13.70 0.38
C GLN A 137 -9.61 -13.43 1.43
N TYR A 138 -9.79 -12.17 1.83
CA TYR A 138 -10.86 -11.80 2.74
C TYR A 138 -12.21 -12.10 2.11
N ILE A 139 -12.42 -11.69 0.87
CA ILE A 139 -13.69 -11.92 0.17
C ILE A 139 -13.94 -13.41 0.02
N LYS A 140 -12.92 -14.17 -0.38
CA LYS A 140 -13.04 -15.61 -0.55
C LYS A 140 -13.40 -16.29 0.77
N ALA A 141 -12.66 -15.98 1.83
CA ALA A 141 -12.88 -16.60 3.13
C ALA A 141 -14.25 -16.28 3.71
N LEU A 142 -14.68 -15.02 3.59
CA LEU A 142 -16.00 -14.62 4.08
C LEU A 142 -17.12 -15.28 3.29
N THR A 143 -16.96 -15.38 1.98
CA THR A 143 -17.95 -16.06 1.13
C THR A 143 -18.04 -17.54 1.47
N GLU A 144 -16.92 -18.20 1.68
CA GLU A 144 -16.88 -19.62 2.07
C GLU A 144 -17.50 -19.85 3.46
N ALA A 145 -17.38 -18.87 4.34
CA ALA A 145 -17.95 -18.93 5.68
C ALA A 145 -19.46 -18.62 5.68
N GLY A 146 -20.04 -18.27 4.54
CA GLY A 146 -21.47 -18.00 4.42
C GLY A 146 -21.87 -16.54 4.58
N PHE A 147 -20.91 -15.64 4.67
CA PHE A 147 -21.22 -14.22 4.76
C PHE A 147 -21.44 -13.61 3.38
N THR A 148 -22.32 -12.61 3.32
CA THR A 148 -22.63 -11.89 2.09
C THR A 148 -21.75 -10.66 1.94
N ILE A 149 -21.16 -10.48 0.78
CA ILE A 149 -20.37 -9.30 0.49
C ILE A 149 -21.27 -8.29 -0.21
N PRO A 150 -21.54 -7.12 0.40
CA PRO A 150 -22.38 -6.11 -0.24
C PRO A 150 -21.76 -5.57 -1.53
N ASN A 151 -22.60 -5.33 -2.52
CA ASN A 151 -22.17 -4.73 -3.77
C ASN A 151 -22.93 -3.46 -4.10
N THR A 152 -23.63 -2.91 -3.13
CA THR A 152 -24.35 -1.66 -3.28
C THR A 152 -23.36 -0.50 -3.51
N PRO A 153 -23.67 0.44 -4.39
CA PRO A 153 -22.78 1.60 -4.58
C PRO A 153 -22.56 2.36 -3.27
N ILE A 154 -21.31 2.70 -2.99
CA ILE A 154 -20.95 3.41 -1.77
C ILE A 154 -21.32 4.88 -1.87
N ILE A 155 -21.13 5.47 -3.04
CA ILE A 155 -21.37 6.89 -3.24
C ILE A 155 -22.83 7.10 -3.65
N ALA A 156 -23.55 7.83 -2.82
CA ALA A 156 -24.93 8.23 -3.14
C ALA A 156 -24.90 9.49 -3.99
N LYS A 157 -25.89 9.61 -4.80
CA LYS A 157 -26.07 10.80 -5.62
C LYS A 157 -27.33 11.51 -5.27
#